data_960d3df36caf4b029a95ba42e06f0542
#
_entry.id   960d3df36caf4b029a95ba42e06f0542
#
_cell.length_a   1.000
_cell.length_b   1.000
_cell.length_c   1.000
_cell.angle_alpha   90.00
_cell.angle_beta   90.00
_cell.angle_gamma   90.00
#
_symmetry.space_group_name_H-M   'P 1'
#
loop_
_entity.id
_entity.type
_entity.pdbx_description
1 polymer ?
#
loop_
_entity_poly.entity_id
_entity_poly.type
_entity_poly.pdbx_seq_one_letter_code
_entity_poly.pdbx_strand_id
1 'polypeptide(L)'
;MNPLTATVPITVVNGFLSGAERETIARLAELSGIPHELLGKPGARVTQAQFSTLYRLLAGELDDEMPGIFSRRLRKGTLKFLCLSLLDAPRLEVALYRLTQFFHILLEEFTLESTQDGKTGMVRLIIEPQGPGVSALGCELVLKLIHGIASWLIRQKIPLIEVNFQFPRSAQAGDHLYLFPGPVKFDQAMTCLRFDANYLAMPIRQRKPDLQAFLKRAPEDWIFVTFADQMVCHQVWRYMADCLPATPTIDQVAHALNYSTRTLGRRLEVEGTTFQAIKDEVRRDIAIQRLTHSNETIAGIAYDVGFDNPTAFHRAFRHWTGSTPAAYRHTERSVGR
;
A
#
# COMPACT_ATOMS: atom_id res chain seq x y z
N MET A 1 -9.69 -11.06 12.45
CA MET A 1 -8.40 -10.34 12.30
C MET A 1 -8.13 -10.20 10.81
N ASN A 2 -7.78 -9.01 10.33
CA ASN A 2 -7.52 -8.78 8.92
C ASN A 2 -6.19 -9.48 8.56
N PRO A 3 -6.14 -10.41 7.60
CA PRO A 3 -5.02 -11.33 7.44
C PRO A 3 -3.75 -10.73 6.83
N LEU A 4 -3.71 -9.45 6.53
CA LEU A 4 -2.52 -8.80 5.96
C LEU A 4 -2.17 -7.57 6.80
N THR A 5 -1.36 -7.80 7.80
CA THR A 5 -0.71 -6.75 8.61
C THR A 5 0.55 -6.22 7.93
N ALA A 6 0.50 -6.03 6.61
CA ALA A 6 1.61 -5.41 5.90
C ALA A 6 1.94 -4.05 6.53
N THR A 7 3.21 -3.78 6.72
CA THR A 7 3.68 -2.49 7.21
C THR A 7 4.01 -1.55 6.05
N VAL A 8 4.03 -0.24 6.29
CA VAL A 8 4.32 0.80 5.30
C VAL A 8 5.76 1.26 5.45
N PRO A 9 6.56 1.34 4.36
CA PRO A 9 7.91 1.87 4.42
C PRO A 9 7.94 3.31 4.92
N ILE A 10 8.96 3.64 5.70
CA ILE A 10 9.16 5.00 6.18
C ILE A 10 9.42 6.00 5.05
N THR A 11 9.93 5.54 3.93
CA THR A 11 10.15 6.36 2.73
C THR A 11 8.85 6.90 2.15
N VAL A 12 7.77 6.11 2.19
CA VAL A 12 6.42 6.56 1.81
C VAL A 12 5.92 7.62 2.79
N VAL A 13 6.10 7.38 4.10
CA VAL A 13 5.78 8.36 5.15
C VAL A 13 6.52 9.68 4.91
N ASN A 14 7.82 9.62 4.69
CA ASN A 14 8.66 10.79 4.44
C ASN A 14 8.27 11.53 3.15
N GLY A 15 7.81 10.80 2.13
CA GLY A 15 7.30 11.40 0.90
C GLY A 15 6.11 12.34 1.17
N PHE A 16 5.18 11.94 2.02
CA PHE A 16 4.06 12.79 2.44
C PHE A 16 4.49 13.96 3.34
N LEU A 17 5.54 13.79 4.12
CA LEU A 17 6.06 14.81 5.05
C LEU A 17 7.01 15.82 4.38
N SER A 18 7.41 15.61 3.14
CA SER A 18 8.48 16.37 2.47
C SER A 18 8.21 17.87 2.34
N GLY A 19 6.95 18.29 2.36
CA GLY A 19 6.55 19.71 2.30
C GLY A 19 6.19 20.33 3.65
N ALA A 20 6.29 19.59 4.77
CA ALA A 20 5.90 20.06 6.08
C ALA A 20 7.11 20.62 6.88
N GLU A 21 6.85 21.55 7.78
CA GLU A 21 7.86 22.10 8.68
C GLU A 21 8.29 21.07 9.75
N ARG A 22 9.52 21.14 10.23
CA ARG A 22 10.08 20.17 11.18
C ARG A 22 9.26 20.02 12.46
N GLU A 23 8.73 21.11 13.00
CA GLU A 23 7.89 21.10 14.21
C GLU A 23 6.57 20.36 13.95
N THR A 24 5.94 20.63 12.81
CA THR A 24 4.75 19.92 12.34
C THR A 24 5.03 18.42 12.18
N ILE A 25 6.15 18.05 11.55
CA ILE A 25 6.56 16.65 11.37
C ILE A 25 6.68 15.94 12.73
N ALA A 26 7.38 16.54 13.69
CA ALA A 26 7.58 15.96 15.02
C ALA A 26 6.25 15.75 15.75
N ARG A 27 5.38 16.75 15.75
CA ARG A 27 4.06 16.68 16.37
C ARG A 27 3.13 15.65 15.73
N LEU A 28 3.08 15.62 14.39
CA LEU A 28 2.24 14.66 13.67
C LEU A 28 2.73 13.23 13.82
N ALA A 29 4.04 12.99 13.84
CA ALA A 29 4.62 11.68 14.11
C ALA A 29 4.23 11.20 15.52
N GLU A 30 4.36 12.05 16.54
CA GLU A 30 3.97 11.73 17.91
C GLU A 30 2.47 11.39 18.01
N LEU A 31 1.58 12.22 17.45
CA LEU A 31 0.13 11.99 17.44
C LEU A 31 -0.28 10.72 16.69
N SER A 32 0.56 10.26 15.76
CA SER A 32 0.35 9.04 14.99
C SER A 32 0.97 7.81 15.62
N GLY A 33 1.64 7.97 16.76
CA GLY A 33 2.37 6.90 17.41
C GLY A 33 3.61 6.43 16.64
N ILE A 34 4.20 7.29 15.80
CA ILE A 34 5.43 6.99 15.05
C ILE A 34 6.63 7.54 15.81
N PRO A 35 7.55 6.70 16.31
CA PRO A 35 8.76 7.18 16.96
C PRO A 35 9.58 8.06 16.02
N HIS A 36 9.89 9.27 16.45
CA HIS A 36 10.59 10.27 15.64
C HIS A 36 11.93 9.75 15.07
N GLU A 37 12.64 8.91 15.84
CA GLU A 37 13.91 8.30 15.41
C GLU A 37 13.78 7.37 14.20
N LEU A 38 12.57 6.87 13.90
CA LEU A 38 12.33 6.03 12.72
C LEU A 38 12.29 6.84 11.42
N LEU A 39 11.91 8.11 11.47
CA LEU A 39 11.84 8.97 10.27
C LEU A 39 13.18 9.11 9.55
N GLY A 40 14.29 9.06 10.30
CA GLY A 40 15.66 9.10 9.74
C GLY A 40 16.25 7.75 9.35
N LYS A 41 15.47 6.64 9.40
CA LYS A 41 15.96 5.29 9.13
C LYS A 41 15.35 4.74 7.84
N PRO A 42 16.09 4.71 6.70
CA PRO A 42 15.51 4.32 5.40
C PRO A 42 14.83 2.94 5.36
N GLY A 43 15.31 1.99 6.18
CA GLY A 43 14.74 0.65 6.30
C GLY A 43 13.57 0.55 7.28
N ALA A 44 13.26 1.62 8.04
CA ALA A 44 12.17 1.59 9.02
C ALA A 44 10.80 1.49 8.35
N ARG A 45 9.84 0.97 9.10
CA ARG A 45 8.48 0.77 8.63
C ARG A 45 7.49 1.15 9.76
N VAL A 46 6.29 1.51 9.38
CA VAL A 46 5.20 1.82 10.31
C VAL A 46 4.01 0.89 10.06
N THR A 47 3.12 0.76 11.02
CA THR A 47 1.88 0.01 10.82
C THR A 47 0.92 0.78 9.92
N GLN A 48 -0.03 0.08 9.29
CA GLN A 48 -1.08 0.72 8.49
C GLN A 48 -1.90 1.72 9.32
N ALA A 49 -2.15 1.41 10.59
CA ALA A 49 -2.87 2.28 11.51
C ALA A 49 -2.11 3.58 11.78
N GLN A 50 -0.79 3.49 12.05
CA GLN A 50 0.07 4.67 12.23
C GLN A 50 0.10 5.54 10.97
N PHE A 51 0.30 4.92 9.80
CA PHE A 51 0.29 5.63 8.52
C PHE A 51 -1.05 6.32 8.25
N SER A 52 -2.16 5.62 8.43
CA SER A 52 -3.49 6.17 8.17
C SER A 52 -3.83 7.32 9.12
N THR A 53 -3.38 7.23 10.39
CA THR A 53 -3.54 8.31 11.35
C THR A 53 -2.74 9.54 10.91
N LEU A 54 -1.46 9.34 10.57
CA LEU A 54 -0.60 10.42 10.07
C LEU A 54 -1.19 11.09 8.83
N TYR A 55 -1.62 10.27 7.85
CA TYR A 55 -2.22 10.77 6.61
C TYR A 55 -3.44 11.66 6.90
N ARG A 56 -4.38 11.21 7.76
CA ARG A 56 -5.58 11.98 8.11
C ARG A 56 -5.25 13.29 8.82
N LEU A 57 -4.30 13.26 9.75
CA LEU A 57 -3.85 14.46 10.46
C LEU A 57 -3.21 15.47 9.49
N LEU A 58 -2.31 14.99 8.63
CA LEU A 58 -1.63 15.82 7.64
C LEU A 58 -2.60 16.41 6.60
N ALA A 59 -3.52 15.58 6.09
CA ALA A 59 -4.55 16.03 5.17
C ALA A 59 -5.47 17.09 5.78
N GLY A 60 -5.80 16.94 7.07
CA GLY A 60 -6.60 17.92 7.80
C GLY A 60 -5.87 19.23 8.03
N GLU A 61 -4.59 19.19 8.36
CA GLU A 61 -3.77 20.37 8.64
C GLU A 61 -3.43 21.17 7.39
N LEU A 62 -3.11 20.49 6.31
CA LEU A 62 -2.75 21.15 5.04
C LEU A 62 -3.98 21.50 4.18
N ASP A 63 -5.19 21.08 4.57
CA ASP A 63 -6.40 21.12 3.74
C ASP A 63 -6.12 20.51 2.35
N ASP A 64 -5.49 19.33 2.34
CA ASP A 64 -5.05 18.64 1.12
C ASP A 64 -5.27 17.13 1.27
N GLU A 65 -6.18 16.55 0.47
CA GLU A 65 -6.49 15.11 0.52
C GLU A 65 -5.44 14.22 -0.15
N MET A 66 -4.43 14.82 -0.81
CA MET A 66 -3.21 14.14 -1.31
C MET A 66 -1.97 14.95 -0.87
N PRO A 67 -1.68 14.96 0.44
CA PRO A 67 -0.77 15.92 1.05
C PRO A 67 0.61 15.98 0.39
N GLY A 68 0.95 17.12 -0.22
CA GLY A 68 2.26 17.35 -0.83
C GLY A 68 2.56 16.57 -2.11
N ILE A 69 1.58 15.86 -2.67
CA ILE A 69 1.76 15.04 -3.88
C ILE A 69 1.68 15.89 -5.16
N PHE A 70 0.80 16.86 -5.19
CA PHE A 70 0.57 17.73 -6.34
C PHE A 70 0.94 19.18 -6.04
N SER A 71 1.22 19.96 -7.08
CA SER A 71 1.47 21.40 -6.96
C SER A 71 0.23 22.15 -6.47
N ARG A 72 -0.96 21.69 -6.85
CA ARG A 72 -2.25 22.21 -6.41
C ARG A 72 -2.86 21.29 -5.34
N ARG A 73 -3.22 21.85 -4.19
CA ARG A 73 -3.87 21.12 -3.11
C ARG A 73 -5.24 20.60 -3.56
N LEU A 74 -5.49 19.33 -3.31
CA LEU A 74 -6.81 18.71 -3.41
C LEU A 74 -7.56 18.93 -2.10
N ARG A 75 -8.26 20.05 -1.97
CA ARG A 75 -8.94 20.45 -0.72
C ARG A 75 -9.91 19.40 -0.21
N LYS A 76 -10.14 19.46 1.10
CA LYS A 76 -11.09 18.57 1.79
C LYS A 76 -12.46 18.54 1.10
N GLY A 77 -12.90 17.34 0.77
CA GLY A 77 -14.14 17.09 0.02
C GLY A 77 -13.92 16.71 -1.44
N THR A 78 -12.70 16.85 -1.99
CA THR A 78 -12.39 16.46 -3.36
C THR A 78 -12.74 15.00 -3.62
N LEU A 79 -12.28 14.06 -2.78
CA LEU A 79 -12.60 12.63 -2.88
C LEU A 79 -14.12 12.37 -2.77
N LYS A 80 -14.79 13.09 -1.88
CA LYS A 80 -16.26 13.00 -1.72
C LYS A 80 -16.99 13.38 -3.01
N PHE A 81 -16.66 14.54 -3.60
CA PHE A 81 -17.32 15.00 -4.81
C PHE A 81 -16.93 14.17 -6.03
N LEU A 82 -15.70 13.71 -6.13
CA LEU A 82 -15.28 12.72 -7.11
C LEU A 82 -16.18 11.49 -7.02
N CYS A 83 -16.25 10.82 -5.88
CA CYS A 83 -17.06 9.62 -5.71
C CYS A 83 -18.56 9.88 -6.00
N LEU A 84 -19.12 11.01 -5.58
CA LEU A 84 -20.50 11.37 -5.89
C LEU A 84 -20.77 11.47 -7.40
N SER A 85 -19.81 11.97 -8.18
CA SER A 85 -19.93 12.05 -9.64
C SER A 85 -19.86 10.68 -10.34
N LEU A 86 -19.40 9.65 -9.64
CA LEU A 86 -19.22 8.29 -10.19
C LEU A 86 -20.40 7.35 -9.86
N LEU A 87 -21.13 7.62 -8.77
CA LEU A 87 -22.13 6.68 -8.22
C LEU A 87 -23.35 6.44 -9.13
N ASP A 88 -23.69 7.37 -9.99
CA ASP A 88 -24.81 7.25 -10.93
C ASP A 88 -24.37 6.77 -12.33
N ALA A 89 -23.10 6.45 -12.50
CA ALA A 89 -22.63 5.85 -13.74
C ALA A 89 -23.25 4.46 -13.93
N PRO A 90 -23.73 4.12 -15.15
CA PRO A 90 -24.38 2.83 -15.38
C PRO A 90 -23.41 1.64 -15.27
N ARG A 91 -22.13 1.85 -15.60
CA ARG A 91 -21.07 0.84 -15.58
C ARG A 91 -19.69 1.45 -15.33
N LEU A 92 -18.71 0.61 -14.99
CA LEU A 92 -17.37 1.04 -14.61
C LEU A 92 -16.67 1.86 -15.69
N GLU A 93 -16.82 1.51 -16.97
CA GLU A 93 -16.25 2.27 -18.09
C GLU A 93 -16.63 3.75 -18.03
N VAL A 94 -17.92 4.05 -17.81
CA VAL A 94 -18.42 5.42 -17.71
C VAL A 94 -17.90 6.10 -16.44
N ALA A 95 -17.81 5.37 -15.34
CA ALA A 95 -17.24 5.90 -14.11
C ALA A 95 -15.75 6.24 -14.27
N LEU A 96 -14.94 5.37 -14.90
CA LEU A 96 -13.54 5.65 -15.18
C LEU A 96 -13.36 6.84 -16.11
N TYR A 97 -14.17 6.97 -17.15
CA TYR A 97 -14.16 8.15 -18.02
C TYR A 97 -14.41 9.44 -17.22
N ARG A 98 -15.46 9.45 -16.38
CA ARG A 98 -15.74 10.62 -15.52
C ARG A 98 -14.61 10.92 -14.55
N LEU A 99 -13.97 9.89 -14.00
CA LEU A 99 -12.82 10.03 -13.10
C LEU A 99 -11.65 10.68 -13.84
N THR A 100 -11.34 10.26 -15.08
CA THR A 100 -10.26 10.88 -15.86
C THR A 100 -10.57 12.36 -16.15
N GLN A 101 -11.82 12.69 -16.52
CA GLN A 101 -12.23 14.07 -16.74
C GLN A 101 -12.18 14.93 -15.46
N PHE A 102 -12.52 14.35 -14.31
CA PHE A 102 -12.45 15.04 -13.03
C PHE A 102 -11.01 15.47 -12.69
N PHE A 103 -10.04 14.57 -12.85
CA PHE A 103 -8.65 14.91 -12.63
C PHE A 103 -8.11 15.91 -13.65
N HIS A 104 -8.50 15.80 -14.91
CA HIS A 104 -8.15 16.77 -15.94
C HIS A 104 -8.60 18.21 -15.63
N ILE A 105 -9.76 18.36 -14.96
CA ILE A 105 -10.26 19.69 -14.53
C ILE A 105 -9.46 20.23 -13.34
N LEU A 106 -8.97 19.36 -12.47
CA LEU A 106 -8.33 19.76 -11.21
C LEU A 106 -6.82 19.98 -11.30
N LEU A 107 -6.13 19.17 -12.11
CA LEU A 107 -4.69 19.07 -12.14
C LEU A 107 -4.16 19.26 -13.56
N GLU A 108 -3.01 19.91 -13.65
CA GLU A 108 -2.30 20.20 -14.91
C GLU A 108 -1.03 19.34 -15.07
N GLU A 109 -0.62 18.61 -14.02
CA GLU A 109 0.61 17.85 -14.00
C GLU A 109 0.57 16.59 -14.85
N PHE A 110 -0.63 16.03 -15.06
CA PHE A 110 -0.82 14.80 -15.83
C PHE A 110 -2.21 14.71 -16.42
N THR A 111 -2.32 13.88 -17.46
CA THR A 111 -3.60 13.45 -18.03
C THR A 111 -3.81 11.97 -17.77
N LEU A 112 -5.06 11.60 -17.49
CA LEU A 112 -5.48 10.21 -17.37
C LEU A 112 -6.28 9.77 -18.58
N GLU A 113 -5.95 8.62 -19.13
CA GLU A 113 -6.72 7.97 -20.20
C GLU A 113 -7.23 6.61 -19.73
N SER A 114 -8.50 6.34 -20.00
CA SER A 114 -9.08 5.00 -19.85
C SER A 114 -9.40 4.45 -21.24
N THR A 115 -8.77 3.34 -21.59
CA THR A 115 -8.88 2.72 -22.91
C THR A 115 -9.11 1.22 -22.80
N GLN A 116 -9.55 0.61 -23.90
CA GLN A 116 -9.66 -0.83 -24.04
C GLN A 116 -8.94 -1.29 -25.31
N ASP A 117 -8.09 -2.31 -25.15
CA ASP A 117 -7.43 -2.99 -26.26
C ASP A 117 -7.75 -4.50 -26.20
N GLY A 118 -8.63 -4.93 -27.11
CA GLY A 118 -9.14 -6.30 -27.13
C GLY A 118 -9.78 -6.69 -25.80
N LYS A 119 -9.19 -7.68 -25.12
CA LYS A 119 -9.65 -8.17 -23.80
C LYS A 119 -9.04 -7.43 -22.61
N THR A 120 -8.20 -6.42 -22.84
CA THR A 120 -7.50 -5.69 -21.79
C THR A 120 -8.06 -4.29 -21.64
N GLY A 121 -8.54 -3.95 -20.47
CA GLY A 121 -8.79 -2.57 -20.05
C GLY A 121 -7.49 -1.96 -19.51
N MET A 122 -7.26 -0.68 -19.81
CA MET A 122 -6.08 0.05 -19.36
C MET A 122 -6.45 1.42 -18.84
N VAL A 123 -5.85 1.83 -17.74
CA VAL A 123 -5.78 3.23 -17.31
C VAL A 123 -4.32 3.67 -17.41
N ARG A 124 -4.08 4.67 -18.23
CA ARG A 124 -2.77 5.27 -18.50
C ARG A 124 -2.67 6.63 -17.82
N LEU A 125 -1.54 6.91 -17.20
CA LEU A 125 -1.16 8.21 -16.70
C LEU A 125 -0.09 8.80 -17.64
N ILE A 126 -0.36 9.98 -18.17
CA ILE A 126 0.55 10.73 -19.04
C ILE A 126 1.00 11.95 -18.26
N ILE A 127 2.31 12.04 -17.98
CA ILE A 127 2.90 13.20 -17.33
C ILE A 127 3.06 14.30 -18.37
N GLU A 128 2.54 15.49 -18.08
CA GLU A 128 2.64 16.64 -18.98
C GLU A 128 4.08 17.15 -19.02
N PRO A 129 4.71 17.26 -20.22
CA PRO A 129 6.14 17.59 -20.34
C PRO A 129 6.50 18.99 -19.82
N GLN A 130 5.54 19.91 -19.80
CA GLN A 130 5.73 21.30 -19.36
C GLN A 130 5.13 21.56 -17.97
N GLY A 131 4.53 20.56 -17.36
CA GLY A 131 3.95 20.67 -16.02
C GLY A 131 5.03 20.60 -14.93
N PRO A 132 4.64 20.87 -13.66
CA PRO A 132 5.55 20.79 -12.51
C PRO A 132 6.04 19.36 -12.23
N GLY A 133 5.53 18.38 -12.99
CA GLY A 133 5.86 16.96 -12.84
C GLY A 133 5.13 16.29 -11.69
N VAL A 134 5.11 14.97 -11.72
CA VAL A 134 4.56 14.12 -10.65
C VAL A 134 5.67 13.22 -10.14
N SER A 135 5.88 13.16 -8.84
CA SER A 135 6.86 12.25 -8.24
C SER A 135 6.50 10.78 -8.50
N ALA A 136 7.47 9.88 -8.39
CA ALA A 136 7.22 8.44 -8.49
C ALA A 136 6.13 8.00 -7.52
N LEU A 137 6.20 8.47 -6.25
CA LEU A 137 5.16 8.23 -5.24
C LEU A 137 3.79 8.77 -5.69
N GLY A 138 3.75 9.95 -6.29
CA GLY A 138 2.52 10.54 -6.83
C GLY A 138 1.89 9.68 -7.91
N CYS A 139 2.67 9.18 -8.86
CA CYS A 139 2.21 8.26 -9.91
C CYS A 139 1.63 6.97 -9.31
N GLU A 140 2.32 6.39 -8.33
CA GLU A 140 1.87 5.19 -7.63
C GLU A 140 0.54 5.42 -6.92
N LEU A 141 0.42 6.52 -6.18
CA LEU A 141 -0.78 6.86 -5.42
C LEU A 141 -1.98 7.17 -6.32
N VAL A 142 -1.79 7.87 -7.43
CA VAL A 142 -2.87 8.13 -8.41
C VAL A 142 -3.41 6.83 -8.97
N LEU A 143 -2.54 5.95 -9.48
CA LEU A 143 -2.97 4.66 -10.02
C LEU A 143 -3.63 3.80 -8.93
N LYS A 144 -3.11 3.85 -7.70
CA LYS A 144 -3.69 3.13 -6.56
C LYS A 144 -5.06 3.66 -6.18
N LEU A 145 -5.24 4.97 -6.14
CA LEU A 145 -6.53 5.62 -5.87
C LEU A 145 -7.57 5.21 -6.92
N ILE A 146 -7.21 5.28 -8.21
CA ILE A 146 -8.10 4.88 -9.31
C ILE A 146 -8.51 3.41 -9.16
N HIS A 147 -7.55 2.53 -8.93
CA HIS A 147 -7.80 1.10 -8.75
C HIS A 147 -8.66 0.80 -7.51
N GLY A 148 -8.40 1.49 -6.39
CA GLY A 148 -9.18 1.37 -5.17
C GLY A 148 -10.63 1.83 -5.35
N ILE A 149 -10.84 3.01 -5.96
CA ILE A 149 -12.18 3.54 -6.26
C ILE A 149 -12.91 2.62 -7.23
N ALA A 150 -12.28 2.17 -8.33
CA ALA A 150 -12.87 1.28 -9.30
C ALA A 150 -13.36 -0.03 -8.66
N SER A 151 -12.51 -0.64 -7.83
CA SER A 151 -12.84 -1.86 -7.08
C SER A 151 -14.00 -1.64 -6.08
N TRP A 152 -13.97 -0.50 -5.38
CA TRP A 152 -15.05 -0.12 -4.46
C TRP A 152 -16.38 0.07 -5.18
N LEU A 153 -16.40 0.80 -6.30
CA LEU A 153 -17.62 1.10 -7.07
C LEU A 153 -18.38 -0.16 -7.49
N ILE A 154 -17.71 -1.20 -7.93
CA ILE A 154 -18.34 -2.46 -8.37
C ILE A 154 -18.50 -3.49 -7.24
N ARG A 155 -18.07 -3.18 -6.01
CA ARG A 155 -18.02 -4.10 -4.85
C ARG A 155 -17.23 -5.39 -5.13
N GLN A 156 -16.26 -5.30 -5.99
CA GLN A 156 -15.41 -6.43 -6.36
C GLN A 156 -13.99 -5.96 -6.57
N LYS A 157 -13.03 -6.69 -6.00
CA LYS A 157 -11.61 -6.42 -6.23
C LYS A 157 -11.26 -6.72 -7.68
N ILE A 158 -10.64 -5.78 -8.38
CA ILE A 158 -10.19 -5.91 -9.77
C ILE A 158 -8.76 -6.46 -9.77
N PRO A 159 -8.52 -7.71 -10.22
CA PRO A 159 -7.17 -8.22 -10.40
C PRO A 159 -6.44 -7.41 -11.47
N LEU A 160 -5.17 -7.12 -11.24
CA LEU A 160 -4.34 -6.44 -12.22
C LEU A 160 -3.52 -7.47 -13.01
N ILE A 161 -3.54 -7.36 -14.34
CA ILE A 161 -2.69 -8.13 -15.23
C ILE A 161 -1.24 -7.68 -15.05
N GLU A 162 -1.03 -6.34 -14.99
CA GLU A 162 0.25 -5.71 -14.70
C GLU A 162 0.07 -4.25 -14.34
N VAL A 163 1.08 -3.70 -13.65
CA VAL A 163 1.26 -2.27 -13.42
C VAL A 163 2.62 -1.88 -13.95
N ASN A 164 2.66 -0.87 -14.80
CA ASN A 164 3.88 -0.40 -15.46
C ASN A 164 4.20 1.02 -15.00
N PHE A 165 5.47 1.27 -14.72
CA PHE A 165 6.01 2.58 -14.39
C PHE A 165 7.16 2.96 -15.33
N GLN A 166 7.20 4.22 -15.78
CA GLN A 166 8.28 4.76 -16.63
C GLN A 166 9.56 5.02 -15.84
N PHE A 167 9.46 5.24 -14.52
CA PHE A 167 10.61 5.49 -13.68
C PHE A 167 11.32 4.19 -13.28
N PRO A 168 12.64 4.26 -12.95
CA PRO A 168 13.42 3.10 -12.55
C PRO A 168 12.98 2.57 -11.18
N ARG A 169 13.23 1.29 -10.98
CA ARG A 169 13.00 0.66 -9.67
C ARG A 169 13.90 1.32 -8.62
N SER A 170 13.30 1.93 -7.60
CA SER A 170 14.06 2.43 -6.47
C SER A 170 14.68 1.28 -5.66
N ALA A 171 15.79 1.54 -4.95
CA ALA A 171 16.43 0.53 -4.08
C ALA A 171 15.49 0.00 -2.98
N GLN A 172 14.39 0.71 -2.72
CA GLN A 172 13.36 0.36 -1.72
C GLN A 172 12.11 -0.28 -2.34
N ALA A 173 12.14 -0.60 -3.63
CA ALA A 173 10.99 -1.08 -4.41
C ALA A 173 10.50 -2.50 -4.08
N GLY A 174 11.08 -3.19 -3.09
CA GLY A 174 10.53 -4.46 -2.58
C GLY A 174 9.11 -4.35 -2.03
N ASP A 175 8.66 -3.11 -1.78
CA ASP A 175 7.43 -2.82 -1.06
C ASP A 175 6.19 -2.59 -1.96
N HIS A 176 6.33 -2.63 -3.28
CA HIS A 176 5.21 -2.38 -4.20
C HIS A 176 4.20 -3.53 -4.27
N LEU A 177 4.59 -4.73 -3.88
CA LEU A 177 3.72 -5.92 -3.91
C LEU A 177 2.47 -5.78 -3.03
N TYR A 178 2.53 -4.99 -1.96
CA TYR A 178 1.36 -4.77 -1.12
C TYR A 178 0.46 -3.62 -1.63
N LEU A 179 0.98 -2.73 -2.46
CA LEU A 179 0.17 -1.65 -3.05
C LEU A 179 -0.66 -2.16 -4.23
N PHE A 180 -0.12 -3.01 -5.09
CA PHE A 180 -0.79 -3.45 -6.30
C PHE A 180 -0.96 -4.97 -6.36
N PRO A 181 -2.16 -5.46 -6.70
CA PRO A 181 -2.43 -6.88 -6.83
C PRO A 181 -2.09 -7.37 -8.24
N GLY A 182 -0.82 -7.49 -8.56
CA GLY A 182 -0.34 -7.95 -9.84
C GLY A 182 1.14 -7.64 -10.02
N PRO A 183 1.78 -8.15 -11.10
CA PRO A 183 3.17 -7.85 -11.41
C PRO A 183 3.39 -6.35 -11.62
N VAL A 184 4.38 -5.79 -10.93
CA VAL A 184 4.81 -4.39 -11.08
C VAL A 184 6.11 -4.36 -11.86
N LYS A 185 6.15 -3.59 -12.94
CA LYS A 185 7.30 -3.44 -13.84
C LYS A 185 7.75 -1.98 -13.88
N PHE A 186 9.05 -1.78 -13.83
CA PHE A 186 9.71 -0.47 -13.91
C PHE A 186 10.44 -0.31 -15.24
N ASP A 187 10.94 0.88 -15.54
CA ASP A 187 11.63 1.19 -16.80
C ASP A 187 10.78 0.85 -18.05
N GLN A 188 9.47 1.05 -17.96
CA GLN A 188 8.55 0.77 -19.05
C GLN A 188 8.27 2.04 -19.90
N ALA A 189 7.75 1.81 -21.11
CA ALA A 189 7.43 2.90 -22.04
C ALA A 189 6.29 3.83 -21.55
N MET A 190 5.44 3.35 -20.62
CA MET A 190 4.31 4.12 -20.11
C MET A 190 4.00 3.76 -18.65
N THR A 191 3.45 4.74 -17.92
CA THR A 191 2.88 4.53 -16.58
C THR A 191 1.40 4.17 -16.73
N CYS A 192 1.03 2.93 -16.37
CA CYS A 192 -0.34 2.45 -16.49
C CYS A 192 -0.65 1.26 -15.58
N LEU A 193 -1.93 1.00 -15.37
CA LEU A 193 -2.43 -0.28 -14.87
C LEU A 193 -3.28 -0.98 -15.93
N ARG A 194 -3.21 -2.31 -15.97
CA ARG A 194 -3.94 -3.16 -16.91
C ARG A 194 -4.75 -4.22 -16.17
N PHE A 195 -5.96 -4.45 -16.62
CA PHE A 195 -6.91 -5.40 -16.03
C PHE A 195 -7.77 -6.04 -17.12
N ASP A 196 -8.55 -7.07 -16.77
CA ASP A 196 -9.48 -7.71 -17.72
C ASP A 196 -10.61 -6.73 -18.09
N ALA A 197 -10.80 -6.50 -19.41
CA ALA A 197 -11.79 -5.56 -19.93
C ALA A 197 -13.24 -5.90 -19.54
N ASN A 198 -13.54 -7.13 -19.15
CA ASN A 198 -14.87 -7.52 -18.67
C ASN A 198 -15.31 -6.68 -17.44
N TYR A 199 -14.34 -6.18 -16.65
CA TYR A 199 -14.67 -5.29 -15.53
C TYR A 199 -15.25 -3.95 -15.98
N LEU A 200 -14.91 -3.45 -17.18
CA LEU A 200 -15.43 -2.19 -17.72
C LEU A 200 -16.97 -2.21 -17.89
N ALA A 201 -17.52 -3.38 -18.23
CA ALA A 201 -18.97 -3.55 -18.40
C ALA A 201 -19.72 -3.75 -17.07
N MET A 202 -19.03 -3.91 -15.94
CA MET A 202 -19.68 -4.17 -14.66
C MET A 202 -20.48 -2.97 -14.18
N PRO A 203 -21.73 -3.20 -13.66
CA PRO A 203 -22.55 -2.13 -13.12
C PRO A 203 -21.97 -1.58 -11.82
N ILE A 204 -22.19 -0.28 -11.59
CA ILE A 204 -21.89 0.35 -10.31
C ILE A 204 -22.85 -0.21 -9.26
N ARG A 205 -22.30 -0.71 -8.15
CA ARG A 205 -23.06 -1.36 -7.07
C ARG A 205 -23.10 -0.56 -5.78
N GLN A 206 -22.25 0.46 -5.66
CA GLN A 206 -22.23 1.36 -4.51
C GLN A 206 -23.33 2.41 -4.61
N ARG A 207 -23.79 2.89 -3.45
CA ARG A 207 -24.84 3.91 -3.32
C ARG A 207 -24.37 5.03 -2.38
N LYS A 208 -25.06 6.16 -2.38
CA LYS A 208 -24.73 7.31 -1.51
C LYS A 208 -24.53 6.97 -0.02
N PRO A 209 -25.34 6.08 0.61
CA PRO A 209 -25.08 5.69 2.01
C PRO A 209 -23.72 4.98 2.21
N ASP A 210 -23.26 4.20 1.22
CA ASP A 210 -22.00 3.45 1.30
C ASP A 210 -20.79 4.39 1.27
N LEU A 211 -20.92 5.57 0.65
CA LEU A 211 -19.86 6.57 0.50
C LEU A 211 -19.36 7.10 1.84
N GLN A 212 -20.24 7.32 2.81
CA GLN A 212 -19.82 7.85 4.11
C GLN A 212 -18.88 6.88 4.84
N ALA A 213 -19.16 5.58 4.77
CA ALA A 213 -18.29 4.55 5.36
C ALA A 213 -16.93 4.48 4.66
N PHE A 214 -16.90 4.58 3.31
CA PHE A 214 -15.68 4.62 2.53
C PHE A 214 -14.81 5.83 2.87
N LEU A 215 -15.40 7.04 2.90
CA LEU A 215 -14.67 8.28 3.24
C LEU A 215 -14.13 8.27 4.67
N LYS A 216 -14.88 7.70 5.62
CA LYS A 216 -14.43 7.59 7.02
C LYS A 216 -13.22 6.69 7.18
N ARG A 217 -13.11 5.65 6.33
CA ARG A 217 -11.97 4.71 6.34
C ARG A 217 -10.86 5.08 5.37
N ALA A 218 -11.00 6.19 4.61
CA ALA A 218 -9.88 6.68 3.81
C ALA A 218 -8.69 7.07 4.73
N PRO A 219 -7.44 6.77 4.37
CA PRO A 219 -7.01 6.19 3.09
C PRO A 219 -7.04 4.65 3.06
N GLU A 220 -7.38 3.96 4.15
CA GLU A 220 -7.28 2.49 4.24
C GLU A 220 -8.01 1.78 3.09
N ASP A 221 -9.24 2.18 2.80
CA ASP A 221 -10.12 1.50 1.84
C ASP A 221 -9.65 1.61 0.37
N TRP A 222 -8.72 2.51 0.06
CA TRP A 222 -8.17 2.60 -1.29
C TRP A 222 -6.67 2.34 -1.37
N ILE A 223 -5.87 2.66 -0.34
CA ILE A 223 -4.44 2.31 -0.32
C ILE A 223 -4.23 0.82 -0.04
N PHE A 224 -4.91 0.28 0.99
CA PHE A 224 -4.65 -1.07 1.47
C PHE A 224 -5.66 -2.11 0.96
N VAL A 225 -6.25 -1.87 -0.21
CA VAL A 225 -7.08 -2.89 -0.88
C VAL A 225 -6.17 -4.06 -1.27
N THR A 226 -6.18 -5.11 -0.47
CA THR A 226 -5.36 -6.30 -0.71
C THR A 226 -6.13 -7.34 -1.52
N PHE A 227 -5.43 -7.99 -2.44
CA PHE A 227 -5.93 -9.08 -3.30
C PHE A 227 -5.34 -10.41 -2.85
N ALA A 228 -5.29 -10.62 -1.54
CA ALA A 228 -4.59 -11.70 -0.88
C ALA A 228 -4.85 -13.11 -1.47
N ASP A 229 -6.00 -13.32 -2.10
CA ASP A 229 -6.40 -14.66 -2.52
C ASP A 229 -5.97 -15.04 -3.94
N GLN A 230 -5.46 -14.11 -4.74
CA GLN A 230 -5.16 -14.34 -6.15
C GLN A 230 -3.67 -14.46 -6.48
N MET A 231 -2.78 -13.83 -5.70
CA MET A 231 -1.34 -13.94 -5.90
C MET A 231 -0.74 -15.05 -5.05
N VAL A 232 0.19 -15.79 -5.64
CA VAL A 232 0.87 -16.91 -4.95
C VAL A 232 1.70 -16.40 -3.77
N CYS A 233 2.36 -15.25 -3.91
CA CYS A 233 3.10 -14.63 -2.80
C CYS A 233 2.20 -14.32 -1.59
N HIS A 234 0.97 -13.88 -1.80
CA HIS A 234 0.01 -13.64 -0.71
C HIS A 234 -0.52 -14.93 -0.09
N GLN A 235 -0.72 -15.99 -0.88
CA GLN A 235 -1.08 -17.31 -0.37
C GLN A 235 0.03 -17.86 0.53
N VAL A 236 1.29 -17.75 0.08
CA VAL A 236 2.47 -18.12 0.86
C VAL A 236 2.57 -17.28 2.13
N TRP A 237 2.44 -15.97 2.02
CA TRP A 237 2.48 -15.04 3.16
C TRP A 237 1.45 -15.44 4.23
N ARG A 238 0.19 -15.64 3.83
CA ARG A 238 -0.90 -16.02 4.74
C ARG A 238 -0.61 -17.37 5.41
N TYR A 239 -0.23 -18.38 4.62
CA TYR A 239 0.09 -19.69 5.18
C TYR A 239 1.24 -19.61 6.19
N MET A 240 2.30 -18.86 5.88
CA MET A 240 3.42 -18.65 6.79
C MET A 240 2.99 -17.93 8.08
N ALA A 241 2.15 -16.91 7.97
CA ALA A 241 1.65 -16.17 9.13
C ALA A 241 0.78 -17.05 10.05
N ASP A 242 -0.06 -17.90 9.45
CA ASP A 242 -0.93 -18.83 10.20
C ASP A 242 -0.13 -19.96 10.88
N CYS A 243 1.05 -20.30 10.35
CA CYS A 243 1.91 -21.33 10.92
C CYS A 243 2.76 -20.84 12.10
N LEU A 244 2.95 -19.54 12.30
CA LEU A 244 3.82 -19.03 13.36
C LEU A 244 3.40 -19.56 14.76
N PRO A 245 4.35 -19.89 15.64
CA PRO A 245 5.81 -19.74 15.54
C PRO A 245 6.54 -20.78 14.69
N ALA A 246 5.85 -21.81 14.20
CA ALA A 246 6.46 -22.76 13.27
C ALA A 246 6.87 -22.04 11.97
N THR A 247 8.04 -22.43 11.44
CA THR A 247 8.57 -21.83 10.23
C THR A 247 8.70 -22.90 9.15
N PRO A 248 7.63 -23.18 8.40
CA PRO A 248 7.64 -24.25 7.40
C PRO A 248 8.69 -23.99 6.31
N THR A 249 9.18 -25.08 5.73
CA THR A 249 10.08 -25.04 4.57
C THR A 249 9.32 -24.76 3.30
N ILE A 250 10.03 -24.37 2.24
CA ILE A 250 9.40 -24.15 0.91
C ILE A 250 8.68 -25.41 0.41
N ASP A 251 9.19 -26.61 0.70
CA ASP A 251 8.58 -27.88 0.30
C ASP A 251 7.24 -28.11 1.01
N GLN A 252 7.19 -27.83 2.30
CA GLN A 252 5.96 -27.92 3.10
C GLN A 252 4.89 -26.94 2.62
N VAL A 253 5.28 -25.69 2.32
CA VAL A 253 4.37 -24.67 1.81
C VAL A 253 3.91 -25.02 0.39
N ALA A 254 4.80 -25.46 -0.48
CA ALA A 254 4.46 -25.89 -1.84
C ALA A 254 3.43 -27.03 -1.80
N HIS A 255 3.66 -28.05 -0.99
CA HIS A 255 2.72 -29.16 -0.80
C HIS A 255 1.34 -28.69 -0.30
N ALA A 256 1.33 -27.81 0.72
CA ALA A 256 0.08 -27.28 1.30
C ALA A 256 -0.74 -26.45 0.29
N LEU A 257 -0.05 -25.76 -0.63
CA LEU A 257 -0.68 -24.95 -1.69
C LEU A 257 -0.89 -25.71 -3.01
N ASN A 258 -0.66 -27.03 -3.03
CA ASN A 258 -0.77 -27.91 -4.21
C ASN A 258 0.16 -27.50 -5.37
N TYR A 259 1.37 -27.07 -5.07
CA TYR A 259 2.44 -26.83 -6.05
C TYR A 259 3.62 -27.78 -5.84
N SER A 260 4.39 -28.00 -6.91
CA SER A 260 5.76 -28.47 -6.72
C SER A 260 6.63 -27.30 -6.25
N THR A 261 7.69 -27.59 -5.49
CA THR A 261 8.68 -26.58 -5.05
C THR A 261 9.21 -25.73 -6.19
N ARG A 262 9.55 -26.37 -7.32
CA ARG A 262 9.99 -25.69 -8.56
C ARG A 262 8.93 -24.75 -9.12
N THR A 263 7.65 -25.18 -9.15
CA THR A 263 6.54 -24.36 -9.65
C THR A 263 6.30 -23.16 -8.74
N LEU A 264 6.33 -23.38 -7.41
CA LEU A 264 6.18 -22.33 -6.44
C LEU A 264 7.28 -21.28 -6.59
N GLY A 265 8.55 -21.69 -6.63
CA GLY A 265 9.70 -20.79 -6.81
C GLY A 265 9.56 -19.94 -8.07
N ARG A 266 9.27 -20.58 -9.23
CA ARG A 266 9.10 -19.85 -10.50
C ARG A 266 7.94 -18.84 -10.46
N ARG A 267 6.82 -19.18 -9.81
CA ARG A 267 5.69 -18.25 -9.69
C ARG A 267 6.03 -17.04 -8.82
N LEU A 268 6.71 -17.27 -7.71
CA LEU A 268 7.20 -16.18 -6.86
C LEU A 268 8.18 -15.26 -7.60
N GLU A 269 9.08 -15.81 -8.40
CA GLU A 269 10.00 -15.04 -9.26
C GLU A 269 9.24 -14.18 -10.28
N VAL A 270 8.20 -14.73 -10.94
CA VAL A 270 7.34 -13.97 -11.85
C VAL A 270 6.61 -12.84 -11.12
N GLU A 271 6.22 -13.06 -9.86
CA GLU A 271 5.61 -12.03 -8.99
C GLU A 271 6.65 -11.07 -8.36
N GLY A 272 7.95 -11.23 -8.70
CA GLY A 272 9.04 -10.32 -8.29
C GLY A 272 9.55 -10.54 -6.86
N THR A 273 9.32 -11.72 -6.26
CA THR A 273 9.73 -12.05 -4.90
C THR A 273 10.33 -13.44 -4.78
N THR A 274 10.77 -13.81 -3.58
CA THR A 274 11.29 -15.15 -3.26
C THR A 274 10.64 -15.66 -1.98
N PHE A 275 10.67 -16.98 -1.77
CA PHE A 275 10.16 -17.59 -0.54
C PHE A 275 10.85 -17.02 0.72
N GLN A 276 12.18 -16.81 0.67
CA GLN A 276 12.92 -16.24 1.79
C GLN A 276 12.52 -14.79 2.07
N ALA A 277 12.33 -13.98 1.04
CA ALA A 277 11.85 -12.60 1.19
C ALA A 277 10.49 -12.57 1.89
N ILE A 278 9.54 -13.40 1.46
CA ILE A 278 8.20 -13.49 2.09
C ILE A 278 8.33 -13.94 3.56
N LYS A 279 9.17 -14.93 3.85
CA LYS A 279 9.42 -15.39 5.22
C LYS A 279 9.93 -14.27 6.13
N ASP A 280 10.83 -13.46 5.62
CA ASP A 280 11.38 -12.31 6.36
C ASP A 280 10.35 -11.20 6.51
N GLU A 281 9.53 -10.93 5.50
CA GLU A 281 8.42 -9.97 5.55
C GLU A 281 7.38 -10.36 6.59
N VAL A 282 6.92 -11.60 6.60
CA VAL A 282 5.95 -12.10 7.58
C VAL A 282 6.44 -11.88 9.02
N ARG A 283 7.68 -12.31 9.29
CA ARG A 283 8.29 -12.18 10.61
C ARG A 283 8.47 -10.73 11.02
N ARG A 284 8.97 -9.89 10.11
CA ARG A 284 9.17 -8.46 10.31
C ARG A 284 7.86 -7.76 10.63
N ASP A 285 6.86 -7.94 9.78
CA ASP A 285 5.61 -7.19 9.86
C ASP A 285 4.80 -7.58 11.11
N ILE A 286 4.75 -8.87 11.44
CA ILE A 286 4.10 -9.34 12.68
C ILE A 286 4.86 -8.84 13.91
N ALA A 287 6.21 -8.87 13.88
CA ALA A 287 7.00 -8.31 14.97
C ALA A 287 6.74 -6.82 15.18
N ILE A 288 6.71 -6.01 14.12
CA ILE A 288 6.39 -4.58 14.18
C ILE A 288 5.01 -4.36 14.78
N GLN A 289 3.99 -5.09 14.30
CA GLN A 289 2.63 -4.99 14.82
C GLN A 289 2.58 -5.27 16.33
N ARG A 290 3.20 -6.36 16.79
CA ARG A 290 3.20 -6.73 18.21
C ARG A 290 4.02 -5.76 19.06
N LEU A 291 5.17 -5.30 18.58
CA LEU A 291 5.98 -4.28 19.26
C LEU A 291 5.21 -2.98 19.45
N THR A 292 4.40 -2.58 18.47
CA THR A 292 3.66 -1.31 18.49
C THR A 292 2.35 -1.39 19.29
N HIS A 293 1.65 -2.55 19.26
CA HIS A 293 0.30 -2.66 19.81
C HIS A 293 0.17 -3.57 21.03
N SER A 294 1.26 -4.17 21.54
CA SER A 294 1.21 -5.02 22.72
C SER A 294 2.29 -4.69 23.74
N ASN A 295 2.08 -5.09 24.99
CA ASN A 295 3.05 -5.00 26.07
C ASN A 295 3.87 -6.30 26.25
N GLU A 296 3.85 -7.19 25.28
CA GLU A 296 4.61 -8.43 25.30
C GLU A 296 6.11 -8.19 25.39
N THR A 297 6.86 -9.09 26.01
CA THR A 297 8.33 -8.93 26.05
C THR A 297 8.94 -9.09 24.66
N ILE A 298 10.02 -8.37 24.37
CA ILE A 298 10.73 -8.50 23.08
C ILE A 298 11.20 -9.93 22.87
N ALA A 299 11.58 -10.62 23.95
CA ALA A 299 11.95 -12.05 23.91
C ALA A 299 10.75 -12.93 23.54
N GLY A 300 9.56 -12.69 24.11
CA GLY A 300 8.33 -13.40 23.76
C GLY A 300 7.99 -13.23 22.28
N ILE A 301 8.01 -11.98 21.79
CA ILE A 301 7.78 -11.70 20.36
C ILE A 301 8.80 -12.43 19.48
N ALA A 302 10.09 -12.48 19.88
CA ALA A 302 11.11 -13.20 19.12
C ALA A 302 10.76 -14.69 18.94
N TYR A 303 10.35 -15.37 20.01
CA TYR A 303 9.91 -16.77 19.92
C TYR A 303 8.65 -16.94 19.08
N ASP A 304 7.68 -16.07 19.25
CA ASP A 304 6.40 -16.15 18.55
C ASP A 304 6.49 -15.86 17.04
N VAL A 305 7.52 -15.13 16.61
CA VAL A 305 7.82 -14.97 15.17
C VAL A 305 8.84 -16.00 14.67
N GLY A 306 9.09 -17.06 15.45
CA GLY A 306 9.84 -18.26 15.06
C GLY A 306 11.36 -18.09 15.10
N PHE A 307 11.90 -17.36 16.08
CA PHE A 307 13.33 -17.35 16.38
C PHE A 307 13.63 -18.21 17.62
N ASP A 308 14.70 -18.99 17.56
CA ASP A 308 15.13 -19.85 18.67
C ASP A 308 15.73 -19.05 19.83
N ASN A 309 16.19 -17.83 19.56
CA ASN A 309 16.72 -16.95 20.60
C ASN A 309 16.55 -15.46 20.26
N PRO A 310 16.42 -14.60 21.29
CA PRO A 310 16.24 -13.16 21.09
C PRO A 310 17.40 -12.46 20.39
N THR A 311 18.62 -12.94 20.53
CA THR A 311 19.81 -12.33 19.90
C THR A 311 19.76 -12.45 18.37
N ALA A 312 19.34 -13.62 17.87
CA ALA A 312 19.15 -13.83 16.43
C ALA A 312 18.02 -12.92 15.89
N PHE A 313 16.91 -12.80 16.64
CA PHE A 313 15.84 -11.88 16.31
C PHE A 313 16.32 -10.43 16.25
N HIS A 314 17.06 -9.94 17.26
CA HIS A 314 17.58 -8.55 17.27
C HIS A 314 18.45 -8.26 16.05
N ARG A 315 19.31 -9.21 15.63
CA ARG A 315 20.17 -9.05 14.43
C ARG A 315 19.29 -8.99 13.15
N ALA A 316 18.36 -9.93 13.00
CA ALA A 316 17.46 -9.98 11.85
C ALA A 316 16.59 -8.73 11.78
N PHE A 317 15.98 -8.33 12.88
CA PHE A 317 15.13 -7.14 12.94
C PHE A 317 15.87 -5.85 12.56
N ARG A 318 17.12 -5.70 13.07
CA ARG A 318 17.98 -4.57 12.70
C ARG A 318 18.40 -4.62 11.22
N HIS A 319 18.61 -5.81 10.68
CA HIS A 319 18.89 -5.97 9.25
C HIS A 319 17.67 -5.54 8.40
N TRP A 320 16.47 -5.93 8.78
CA TRP A 320 15.24 -5.62 8.06
C TRP A 320 14.82 -4.15 8.14
N THR A 321 15.02 -3.50 9.30
CA THR A 321 14.43 -2.19 9.60
C THR A 321 15.45 -1.07 9.81
N GLY A 322 16.73 -1.40 9.87
CA GLY A 322 17.77 -0.44 10.24
C GLY A 322 17.69 0.06 11.70
N SER A 323 16.76 -0.48 12.51
CA SER A 323 16.51 -0.02 13.88
C SER A 323 16.36 -1.20 14.85
N THR A 324 16.26 -0.91 16.15
CA THR A 324 16.13 -1.95 17.17
C THR A 324 14.65 -2.21 17.50
N PRO A 325 14.29 -3.44 17.97
CA PRO A 325 12.92 -3.69 18.45
C PRO A 325 12.47 -2.72 19.55
N ALA A 326 13.40 -2.29 20.43
CA ALA A 326 13.10 -1.34 21.50
C ALA A 326 12.67 0.04 20.96
N ALA A 327 13.25 0.51 19.85
CA ALA A 327 12.89 1.76 19.21
C ALA A 327 11.44 1.83 18.74
N TYR A 328 10.84 0.68 18.42
CA TYR A 328 9.43 0.58 18.02
C TYR A 328 8.46 0.63 19.21
N ARG A 329 8.95 0.51 20.45
CA ARG A 329 8.12 0.49 21.68
C ARG A 329 7.96 1.80 22.41
N HIS A 330 8.73 2.80 22.07
CA HIS A 330 8.82 4.03 22.89
C HIS A 330 7.61 4.96 22.85
N THR A 331 6.54 4.61 22.12
CA THR A 331 5.44 5.55 21.85
C THR A 331 4.32 5.58 22.90
N GLU A 332 4.17 4.54 23.75
CA GLU A 332 3.02 4.49 24.70
C GLU A 332 3.29 5.12 26.07
N ARG A 333 4.50 5.57 26.40
CA ARG A 333 4.79 6.10 27.74
C ARG A 333 4.59 7.60 27.92
N SER A 334 4.30 8.37 26.85
CA SER A 334 4.18 9.84 26.92
C SER A 334 2.75 10.36 27.03
N VAL A 335 1.71 9.54 26.91
CA VAL A 335 0.30 10.00 26.89
C VAL A 335 -0.42 9.79 28.22
N GLY A 336 0.27 9.31 29.23
CA GLY A 336 -0.31 9.04 30.55
C GLY A 336 0.32 9.84 31.68
N ARG A 337 0.26 11.19 31.63
CA ARG A 337 0.34 12.08 32.81
C ARG A 337 -0.33 13.39 32.51
#